data_35a603f3938b35c9774e2521b8d26beb
#
_entry.id   35a603f3938b35c9774e2521b8d26beb
#
_cell.length_a   1.000
_cell.length_b   1.000
_cell.length_c   1.000
_cell.angle_alpha   90.00
_cell.angle_beta   90.00
_cell.angle_gamma   90.00
#
_symmetry.space_group_name_H-M   'P 1'
#
loop_
_entity.id
_entity.type
_entity.pdbx_description
1 polymer ?
#
loop_
_entity_poly.entity_id
_entity_poly.type
_entity_poly.pdbx_seq_one_letter_code
_entity_poly.pdbx_strand_id
1 'polypeptide(L)'
;MKSTLLASALLAALASLGATAAFADDVPAIQDGPYNGTLKVMVDATDLDHRILRVKETVPAQPGKLTLLFPEWIPGHHSPTGPIDQFAGLIVKANGQRLEWTRDEFNVYAFHVEVPAGATSVDLEFQTLTPQDTRQGRIVMTPDMVNVEWNQVALYPAGYRADQVQVEPSVKFPAGFQFGTALEQASKDGDTVTFKNIDFDNLVDSPIFAGRYFKRVDLDPNGRSPVHLNIIADSAKSLEIKPEALEIHRNLVKQMDKLYGARHYNHYDFLLALTDKLGGIGLEHHRSSENSASTNYFTEWDKSWLGRDLLAHEYNHSWDGKYRRGADLATPSFNVPMGDSLLWVYEGQTQFWGNVVAARSGLVSQDQARDLLAMVAATYDKGRPGLSWRNVQDTTNDPTIAQRRPLSYRNYQMSEDYYSGGQMIWLDVDTKLRELTKNKRSLDDFAKAFFGMKDGDWKVNPYTFEEVASTLNSITPYEWAKYLRDRVDGHKGDLEGIERGGWKLVYNDKPSEAVKAFEARRHYTDLTYSAGFGVSSKGDISDVRWDSPAFNAGLSPGMHVVAVNGKEFDGDALKDAVTASKGTSAPIELLVKNFDQYKTIKIEYHDGLKYPHLERDASKPDWLTQLYKAK
;
A
#
# COMPACT_ATOMS: atom_id res chain seq x y z
N MET A 1 -49.26 -44.81 -50.64
CA MET A 1 -49.93 -44.46 -49.38
C MET A 1 -49.04 -44.92 -48.21
N LYS A 2 -48.25 -44.03 -47.67
CA LYS A 2 -47.54 -44.11 -46.36
C LYS A 2 -46.39 -43.10 -46.41
N SER A 3 -46.66 -41.82 -46.29
CA SER A 3 -45.64 -40.80 -46.06
C SER A 3 -46.33 -39.44 -45.72
N THR A 4 -47.15 -39.37 -44.68
CA THR A 4 -47.73 -38.09 -44.18
C THR A 4 -48.17 -38.23 -42.71
N LEU A 5 -47.32 -38.75 -41.84
CA LEU A 5 -47.61 -38.80 -40.39
C LEU A 5 -46.39 -38.60 -39.49
N LEU A 6 -45.31 -37.97 -39.98
CA LEU A 6 -44.09 -37.71 -39.16
C LEU A 6 -43.70 -36.23 -39.11
N ALA A 7 -44.54 -35.32 -39.64
CA ALA A 7 -44.21 -33.88 -39.64
C ALA A 7 -44.95 -33.06 -38.57
N SER A 8 -45.84 -33.64 -37.79
CA SER A 8 -46.65 -32.89 -36.81
C SER A 8 -46.24 -33.08 -35.34
N ALA A 9 -45.23 -33.90 -35.05
CA ALA A 9 -44.77 -34.15 -33.69
C ALA A 9 -43.51 -33.40 -33.30
N LEU A 10 -42.85 -32.69 -34.25
CA LEU A 10 -41.64 -31.91 -33.98
C LEU A 10 -41.86 -30.39 -33.76
N LEU A 11 -43.08 -29.89 -33.93
CA LEU A 11 -43.39 -28.48 -33.67
C LEU A 11 -44.01 -28.18 -32.30
N ALA A 12 -44.31 -29.20 -31.48
CA ALA A 12 -44.87 -29.03 -30.14
C ALA A 12 -43.84 -29.17 -29.01
N ALA A 13 -42.58 -29.47 -29.30
CA ALA A 13 -41.49 -29.65 -28.30
C ALA A 13 -40.53 -28.47 -28.23
N LEU A 14 -40.74 -27.41 -28.98
CA LEU A 14 -39.88 -26.19 -29.00
C LEU A 14 -40.50 -24.98 -28.30
N ALA A 15 -41.61 -25.17 -27.61
CA ALA A 15 -42.35 -24.05 -26.95
C ALA A 15 -42.29 -24.10 -25.41
N SER A 16 -41.39 -24.87 -24.79
CA SER A 16 -41.26 -24.92 -23.30
C SER A 16 -39.86 -24.99 -22.75
N LEU A 17 -38.90 -24.41 -23.44
CA LEU A 17 -37.58 -24.04 -22.88
C LEU A 17 -37.43 -22.52 -22.96
N GLY A 18 -38.45 -21.80 -22.46
CA GLY A 18 -38.22 -20.50 -21.86
C GLY A 18 -37.45 -20.74 -20.57
N ALA A 19 -36.15 -20.96 -20.67
CA ALA A 19 -35.29 -20.67 -19.56
C ALA A 19 -35.54 -19.21 -19.22
N THR A 20 -36.31 -18.93 -18.18
CA THR A 20 -36.18 -17.69 -17.44
C THR A 20 -34.70 -17.68 -17.03
N ALA A 21 -33.86 -16.97 -17.82
CA ALA A 21 -32.65 -16.45 -17.28
C ALA A 21 -33.11 -15.70 -16.03
N ALA A 22 -32.82 -16.22 -14.86
CA ALA A 22 -32.88 -15.44 -13.64
C ALA A 22 -31.86 -14.32 -13.88
N PHE A 23 -32.35 -13.16 -14.31
CA PHE A 23 -31.55 -11.96 -14.30
C PHE A 23 -31.25 -11.74 -12.83
N ALA A 24 -29.97 -11.66 -12.49
CA ALA A 24 -29.54 -11.12 -11.21
C ALA A 24 -30.36 -9.85 -10.93
N ASP A 25 -30.79 -9.65 -9.69
CA ASP A 25 -31.37 -8.36 -9.32
C ASP A 25 -30.30 -7.32 -9.61
N ASP A 26 -30.49 -6.51 -10.64
CA ASP A 26 -29.49 -5.57 -11.11
C ASP A 26 -29.19 -4.55 -9.99
N VAL A 27 -27.91 -4.45 -9.61
CA VAL A 27 -27.47 -3.36 -8.74
C VAL A 27 -27.76 -2.04 -9.46
N PRO A 28 -28.50 -1.09 -8.86
CA PRO A 28 -28.88 0.16 -9.51
C PRO A 28 -27.66 0.90 -10.06
N ALA A 29 -27.76 1.37 -11.30
CA ALA A 29 -26.72 2.20 -11.92
C ALA A 29 -26.56 3.52 -11.14
N ILE A 30 -25.33 3.98 -11.01
CA ILE A 30 -25.00 5.22 -10.29
C ILE A 30 -25.62 6.41 -11.01
N GLN A 31 -26.34 7.24 -10.25
CA GLN A 31 -26.96 8.48 -10.68
C GLN A 31 -26.27 9.67 -10.02
N ASP A 32 -26.28 10.82 -10.72
CA ASP A 32 -25.87 12.09 -10.11
C ASP A 32 -27.00 12.63 -9.22
N GLY A 33 -26.65 13.03 -8.02
CA GLY A 33 -27.56 13.63 -7.05
C GLY A 33 -27.38 13.06 -5.65
N PRO A 34 -27.66 13.86 -4.61
CA PRO A 34 -27.47 13.45 -3.23
C PRO A 34 -28.45 12.34 -2.83
N TYR A 35 -27.99 11.40 -2.02
CA TYR A 35 -28.88 10.47 -1.32
C TYR A 35 -29.78 11.23 -0.35
N ASN A 36 -31.03 10.85 -0.30
CA ASN A 36 -32.00 11.55 0.53
C ASN A 36 -31.95 11.09 1.99
N GLY A 37 -31.38 11.91 2.85
CA GLY A 37 -31.21 11.67 4.27
C GLY A 37 -29.75 11.39 4.66
N THR A 38 -29.52 11.18 5.95
CA THR A 38 -28.20 10.94 6.52
C THR A 38 -28.19 9.56 7.17
N LEU A 39 -27.24 8.72 6.76
CA LEU A 39 -26.97 7.43 7.41
C LEU A 39 -26.45 7.69 8.82
N LYS A 40 -26.81 6.83 9.78
CA LYS A 40 -26.21 6.84 11.12
C LYS A 40 -25.50 5.52 11.34
N VAL A 41 -24.19 5.58 11.59
CA VAL A 41 -23.35 4.40 11.81
C VAL A 41 -22.76 4.45 13.20
N MET A 42 -23.08 3.48 14.05
CA MET A 42 -22.54 3.35 15.40
C MET A 42 -21.76 2.04 15.51
N VAL A 43 -20.46 2.16 15.81
CA VAL A 43 -19.55 1.04 16.01
C VAL A 43 -19.26 0.88 17.50
N ASP A 44 -19.55 -0.27 18.10
CA ASP A 44 -19.09 -0.65 19.43
C ASP A 44 -17.79 -1.44 19.30
N ALA A 45 -16.67 -0.82 19.68
CA ALA A 45 -15.31 -1.37 19.61
C ALA A 45 -14.81 -1.90 20.98
N THR A 46 -15.73 -2.17 21.94
CA THR A 46 -15.35 -2.53 23.31
C THR A 46 -15.03 -4.01 23.51
N ASP A 47 -15.39 -4.88 22.58
CA ASP A 47 -15.19 -6.33 22.68
C ASP A 47 -13.80 -6.75 22.15
N LEU A 48 -12.75 -6.31 22.85
CA LEU A 48 -11.36 -6.52 22.46
C LEU A 48 -10.94 -8.00 22.57
N ASP A 49 -11.45 -8.73 23.54
CA ASP A 49 -11.05 -10.12 23.81
C ASP A 49 -11.54 -11.07 22.70
N HIS A 50 -12.77 -10.86 22.19
CA HIS A 50 -13.29 -11.62 21.07
C HIS A 50 -12.89 -11.02 19.72
N ARG A 51 -12.31 -9.80 19.69
CA ARG A 51 -11.94 -9.05 18.49
C ARG A 51 -13.12 -8.83 17.55
N ILE A 52 -14.23 -8.35 18.11
CA ILE A 52 -15.48 -8.12 17.37
C ILE A 52 -15.83 -6.63 17.41
N LEU A 53 -16.08 -6.06 16.23
CA LEU A 53 -16.74 -4.77 16.09
C LEU A 53 -18.24 -5.02 15.89
N ARG A 54 -19.10 -4.44 16.74
CA ARG A 54 -20.55 -4.54 16.61
C ARG A 54 -21.08 -3.25 16.03
N VAL A 55 -21.91 -3.38 15.00
CA VAL A 55 -22.42 -2.24 14.25
C VAL A 55 -23.92 -2.15 14.38
N LYS A 56 -24.40 -0.93 14.59
CA LYS A 56 -25.79 -0.52 14.38
C LYS A 56 -25.81 0.59 13.34
N GLU A 57 -26.58 0.40 12.31
CA GLU A 57 -26.67 1.37 11.22
C GLU A 57 -28.12 1.66 10.89
N THR A 58 -28.48 2.94 10.71
CA THR A 58 -29.79 3.37 10.24
C THR A 58 -29.61 4.00 8.87
N VAL A 59 -30.28 3.44 7.87
CA VAL A 59 -30.26 3.91 6.48
C VAL A 59 -31.64 4.49 6.16
N PRO A 60 -31.76 5.79 5.88
CA PRO A 60 -33.00 6.37 5.36
C PRO A 60 -33.43 5.62 4.10
N ALA A 61 -34.70 5.27 3.96
CA ALA A 61 -35.15 4.47 2.84
C ALA A 61 -36.62 4.83 2.49
N GLN A 62 -36.99 4.62 1.21
CA GLN A 62 -38.35 4.70 0.74
C GLN A 62 -38.92 3.29 0.56
N PRO A 63 -40.24 3.09 0.66
CA PRO A 63 -40.85 1.81 0.37
C PRO A 63 -40.49 1.28 -1.03
N GLY A 64 -40.22 -0.03 -1.11
CA GLY A 64 -39.81 -0.73 -2.33
C GLY A 64 -38.41 -1.34 -2.22
N LYS A 65 -37.82 -1.67 -3.36
CA LYS A 65 -36.49 -2.30 -3.41
C LYS A 65 -35.39 -1.37 -2.92
N LEU A 66 -34.56 -1.85 -1.99
CA LEU A 66 -33.34 -1.22 -1.53
C LEU A 66 -32.18 -2.20 -1.73
N THR A 67 -31.13 -1.77 -2.39
CA THR A 67 -29.88 -2.51 -2.47
C THR A 67 -28.83 -1.80 -1.65
N LEU A 68 -28.21 -2.53 -0.71
CA LEU A 68 -27.11 -2.06 0.12
C LEU A 68 -25.81 -2.70 -0.34
N LEU A 69 -24.73 -1.95 -0.37
CA LEU A 69 -23.42 -2.40 -0.80
C LEU A 69 -22.44 -2.41 0.38
N PHE A 70 -21.64 -3.47 0.46
CA PHE A 70 -20.43 -3.50 1.26
C PHE A 70 -19.26 -3.05 0.38
N PRO A 71 -18.35 -2.14 0.84
CA PRO A 71 -17.24 -1.68 0.03
C PRO A 71 -16.34 -2.83 -0.44
N GLU A 72 -16.10 -2.93 -1.74
CA GLU A 72 -15.32 -3.97 -2.39
C GLU A 72 -13.93 -3.47 -2.78
N TRP A 73 -13.88 -2.37 -3.55
CA TRP A 73 -12.65 -1.77 -4.06
C TRP A 73 -12.15 -0.70 -3.10
N ILE A 74 -11.05 -0.99 -2.41
CA ILE A 74 -10.56 -0.12 -1.34
C ILE A 74 -9.46 0.79 -1.87
N PRO A 75 -9.64 2.13 -1.80
CA PRO A 75 -8.58 3.09 -2.14
C PRO A 75 -7.31 2.84 -1.32
N GLY A 76 -6.14 2.96 -1.97
CA GLY A 76 -4.86 2.62 -1.36
C GLY A 76 -4.49 1.13 -1.41
N HIS A 77 -5.48 0.23 -1.46
CA HIS A 77 -5.25 -1.17 -1.80
C HIS A 77 -5.22 -1.41 -3.31
N HIS A 78 -5.81 -0.50 -4.09
CA HIS A 78 -5.90 -0.56 -5.56
C HIS A 78 -6.52 -1.88 -6.08
N SER A 79 -7.42 -2.50 -5.30
CA SER A 79 -7.92 -3.85 -5.61
C SER A 79 -9.20 -4.18 -4.84
N PRO A 80 -9.97 -5.21 -5.26
CA PRO A 80 -11.19 -5.64 -4.59
C PRO A 80 -10.87 -6.43 -3.31
N THR A 81 -10.41 -5.74 -2.28
CA THR A 81 -9.96 -6.32 -0.99
C THR A 81 -10.92 -6.05 0.16
N GLY A 82 -12.14 -5.56 -0.12
CA GLY A 82 -13.18 -5.43 0.90
C GLY A 82 -13.41 -6.76 1.60
N PRO A 83 -13.19 -6.87 2.95
CA PRO A 83 -13.17 -8.16 3.65
C PRO A 83 -14.58 -8.66 3.97
N ILE A 84 -15.36 -8.97 2.94
CA ILE A 84 -16.75 -9.44 3.04
C ILE A 84 -16.86 -10.78 3.82
N ASP A 85 -15.81 -11.56 3.89
CA ASP A 85 -15.70 -12.78 4.67
C ASP A 85 -15.69 -12.54 6.18
N GLN A 86 -15.37 -11.32 6.63
CA GLN A 86 -15.42 -10.90 8.03
C GLN A 86 -16.80 -10.35 8.44
N PHE A 87 -17.66 -10.06 7.46
CA PHE A 87 -19.01 -9.53 7.68
C PHE A 87 -19.99 -10.64 8.11
N ALA A 88 -20.65 -10.47 9.26
CA ALA A 88 -21.47 -11.53 9.84
C ALA A 88 -22.70 -11.00 10.57
N GLY A 89 -23.75 -11.84 10.69
CA GLY A 89 -24.87 -11.64 11.57
C GLY A 89 -25.83 -10.52 11.16
N LEU A 90 -25.95 -10.20 9.86
CA LEU A 90 -26.86 -9.16 9.37
C LEU A 90 -28.31 -9.41 9.76
N ILE A 91 -28.88 -8.47 10.45
CA ILE A 91 -30.31 -8.37 10.77
C ILE A 91 -30.80 -7.02 10.24
N VAL A 92 -31.82 -7.05 9.41
CA VAL A 92 -32.48 -5.86 8.87
C VAL A 92 -33.85 -5.71 9.50
N LYS A 93 -34.19 -4.50 9.94
CA LYS A 93 -35.50 -4.18 10.53
C LYS A 93 -36.08 -2.91 9.90
N ALA A 94 -37.37 -2.83 9.78
CA ALA A 94 -38.11 -1.59 9.54
C ALA A 94 -39.35 -1.53 10.43
N ASN A 95 -39.64 -0.37 11.01
CA ASN A 95 -40.75 -0.18 11.95
C ASN A 95 -40.72 -1.22 13.11
N GLY A 96 -39.53 -1.63 13.55
CA GLY A 96 -39.29 -2.64 14.60
C GLY A 96 -39.53 -4.10 14.18
N GLN A 97 -39.91 -4.36 12.93
CA GLN A 97 -40.12 -5.72 12.41
C GLN A 97 -38.92 -6.16 11.58
N ARG A 98 -38.50 -7.42 11.74
CA ARG A 98 -37.44 -8.03 10.95
C ARG A 98 -37.88 -8.18 9.50
N LEU A 99 -36.99 -7.81 8.58
CA LEU A 99 -37.14 -8.00 7.14
C LEU A 99 -36.20 -9.14 6.68
N GLU A 100 -36.65 -9.86 5.69
CA GLU A 100 -35.80 -10.79 4.96
C GLU A 100 -34.90 -10.00 4.00
N TRP A 101 -33.69 -10.49 3.80
CA TRP A 101 -32.75 -9.95 2.83
C TRP A 101 -32.15 -11.09 2.01
N THR A 102 -31.73 -10.78 0.79
CA THR A 102 -31.02 -11.72 -0.08
C THR A 102 -29.69 -11.14 -0.50
N ARG A 103 -28.67 -11.98 -0.61
CA ARG A 103 -27.40 -11.61 -1.22
C ARG A 103 -27.52 -11.76 -2.73
N ASP A 104 -26.97 -10.83 -3.51
CA ASP A 104 -26.90 -10.97 -4.96
C ASP A 104 -26.06 -12.20 -5.35
N GLU A 105 -26.52 -12.95 -6.34
CA GLU A 105 -25.85 -14.22 -6.75
C GLU A 105 -24.54 -14.00 -7.47
N PHE A 106 -24.36 -12.85 -8.14
CA PHE A 106 -23.17 -12.51 -8.93
C PHE A 106 -22.29 -11.46 -8.28
N ASN A 107 -22.91 -10.54 -7.50
CA ASN A 107 -22.20 -9.53 -6.72
C ASN A 107 -22.38 -9.81 -5.22
N VAL A 108 -21.47 -10.60 -4.65
CA VAL A 108 -21.55 -11.00 -3.24
C VAL A 108 -21.43 -9.84 -2.24
N TYR A 109 -21.10 -8.66 -2.70
CA TYR A 109 -21.05 -7.43 -1.91
C TYR A 109 -22.38 -6.69 -1.85
N ALA A 110 -23.39 -7.12 -2.61
CA ALA A 110 -24.73 -6.50 -2.65
C ALA A 110 -25.77 -7.29 -1.85
N PHE A 111 -26.63 -6.56 -1.11
CA PHE A 111 -27.70 -7.08 -0.29
C PHE A 111 -29.01 -6.40 -0.68
N HIS A 112 -30.03 -7.19 -1.02
CA HIS A 112 -31.35 -6.71 -1.45
C HIS A 112 -32.37 -6.84 -0.32
N VAL A 113 -33.16 -5.80 -0.12
CA VAL A 113 -34.20 -5.71 0.90
C VAL A 113 -35.47 -5.10 0.30
N GLU A 114 -36.63 -5.64 0.63
CA GLU A 114 -37.90 -5.02 0.30
C GLU A 114 -38.37 -4.16 1.48
N VAL A 115 -38.36 -2.84 1.31
CA VAL A 115 -38.76 -1.88 2.34
C VAL A 115 -40.28 -1.77 2.36
N PRO A 116 -40.96 -2.04 3.50
CA PRO A 116 -42.43 -2.06 3.57
C PRO A 116 -43.04 -0.66 3.45
N ALA A 117 -44.29 -0.61 3.02
CA ALA A 117 -45.05 0.63 2.96
C ALA A 117 -45.08 1.34 4.32
N GLY A 118 -44.88 2.67 4.29
CA GLY A 118 -44.86 3.52 5.48
C GLY A 118 -43.56 3.51 6.28
N ALA A 119 -42.54 2.71 5.91
CA ALA A 119 -41.19 2.83 6.48
C ALA A 119 -40.45 4.01 5.83
N THR A 120 -39.67 4.73 6.63
CA THR A 120 -38.82 5.85 6.20
C THR A 120 -37.32 5.56 6.41
N SER A 121 -36.99 4.42 6.99
CA SER A 121 -35.65 3.93 7.20
C SER A 121 -35.64 2.42 7.40
N VAL A 122 -34.46 1.83 7.25
CA VAL A 122 -34.14 0.48 7.72
C VAL A 122 -33.06 0.58 8.78
N ASP A 123 -33.16 -0.26 9.81
CA ASP A 123 -32.14 -0.43 10.85
C ASP A 123 -31.39 -1.73 10.62
N LEU A 124 -30.08 -1.66 10.60
CA LEU A 124 -29.18 -2.79 10.40
C LEU A 124 -28.43 -3.07 11.70
N GLU A 125 -28.29 -4.34 12.04
CA GLU A 125 -27.39 -4.82 13.08
C GLU A 125 -26.50 -5.88 12.47
N PHE A 126 -25.18 -5.76 12.61
CA PHE A 126 -24.22 -6.76 12.13
C PHE A 126 -22.91 -6.69 12.91
N GLN A 127 -21.98 -7.58 12.63
CA GLN A 127 -20.67 -7.64 13.23
C GLN A 127 -19.59 -7.77 12.16
N THR A 128 -18.42 -7.17 12.44
CA THR A 128 -17.18 -7.48 11.76
C THR A 128 -16.36 -8.38 12.68
N LEU A 129 -16.13 -9.61 12.24
CA LEU A 129 -15.33 -10.61 12.96
C LEU A 129 -13.88 -10.44 12.52
N THR A 130 -13.12 -9.61 13.24
CA THR A 130 -11.76 -9.27 12.83
C THR A 130 -10.80 -10.44 12.95
N PRO A 131 -9.69 -10.49 12.18
CA PRO A 131 -8.76 -11.60 12.17
C PRO A 131 -8.22 -11.99 13.54
N GLN A 132 -8.20 -13.28 13.84
CA GLN A 132 -7.66 -13.86 15.08
C GLN A 132 -6.18 -14.22 14.90
N ASP A 133 -5.74 -14.51 13.67
CA ASP A 133 -4.35 -14.74 13.30
C ASP A 133 -4.06 -14.20 11.86
N THR A 134 -2.78 -14.13 11.52
CA THR A 134 -2.32 -13.53 10.26
C THR A 134 -2.73 -14.28 8.99
N ARG A 135 -3.23 -15.53 9.09
CA ARG A 135 -3.76 -16.29 7.93
C ARG A 135 -5.14 -15.81 7.53
N GLN A 136 -5.86 -15.17 8.45
CA GLN A 136 -7.20 -14.61 8.21
C GLN A 136 -7.14 -13.16 7.71
N GLY A 137 -5.99 -12.50 7.85
CA GLY A 137 -5.80 -11.11 7.47
C GLY A 137 -4.96 -10.33 8.47
N ARG A 138 -4.97 -9.02 8.37
CA ARG A 138 -4.27 -8.11 9.26
C ARG A 138 -4.95 -8.05 10.64
N ILE A 139 -4.20 -8.26 11.71
CA ILE A 139 -4.71 -8.09 13.08
C ILE A 139 -4.96 -6.60 13.33
N VAL A 140 -6.19 -6.24 13.64
CA VAL A 140 -6.63 -4.84 13.86
C VAL A 140 -7.09 -4.56 15.29
N MET A 141 -7.17 -5.58 16.14
CA MET A 141 -7.57 -5.46 17.55
C MET A 141 -6.64 -6.24 18.48
N THR A 142 -6.28 -5.63 19.59
CA THR A 142 -5.55 -6.23 20.70
C THR A 142 -6.17 -5.75 22.02
N PRO A 143 -5.81 -6.27 23.19
CA PRO A 143 -6.31 -5.75 24.47
C PRO A 143 -5.99 -4.27 24.75
N ASP A 144 -5.00 -3.69 24.05
CA ASP A 144 -4.53 -2.33 24.28
C ASP A 144 -4.78 -1.37 23.12
N MET A 145 -5.18 -1.88 21.94
CA MET A 145 -5.33 -1.08 20.72
C MET A 145 -6.43 -1.60 19.80
N VAL A 146 -7.07 -0.69 19.07
CA VAL A 146 -8.00 -1.01 17.99
C VAL A 146 -7.80 -0.04 16.82
N ASN A 147 -7.84 -0.60 15.63
CA ASN A 147 -7.98 0.14 14.38
C ASN A 147 -9.40 -0.07 13.83
N VAL A 148 -10.12 1.02 13.58
CA VAL A 148 -11.44 0.98 12.95
C VAL A 148 -11.32 1.55 11.55
N GLU A 149 -11.58 0.71 10.56
CA GLU A 149 -11.65 1.05 9.14
C GLU A 149 -13.12 1.04 8.72
N TRP A 150 -13.65 2.19 8.25
CA TRP A 150 -15.09 2.36 8.00
C TRP A 150 -15.63 1.52 6.85
N ASN A 151 -14.79 1.16 5.88
CA ASN A 151 -15.13 0.22 4.81
C ASN A 151 -15.49 -1.20 5.33
N GLN A 152 -15.13 -1.53 6.57
CA GLN A 152 -15.39 -2.83 7.19
C GLN A 152 -16.63 -2.83 8.08
N VAL A 153 -17.16 -1.66 8.43
CA VAL A 153 -18.18 -1.47 9.45
C VAL A 153 -19.38 -0.62 8.98
N ALA A 154 -19.56 -0.48 7.68
CA ALA A 154 -20.70 0.26 7.12
C ALA A 154 -21.18 -0.36 5.81
N LEU A 155 -22.48 -0.30 5.58
CA LEU A 155 -23.12 -0.54 4.29
C LEU A 155 -23.61 0.81 3.72
N TYR A 156 -23.68 0.93 2.40
CA TYR A 156 -24.19 2.15 1.78
C TYR A 156 -25.17 1.84 0.64
N PRO A 157 -26.11 2.75 0.33
CA PRO A 157 -27.11 2.52 -0.70
C PRO A 157 -26.50 2.49 -2.09
N ALA A 158 -26.84 1.48 -2.89
CA ALA A 158 -26.49 1.39 -4.29
C ALA A 158 -27.17 2.48 -5.13
N GLY A 159 -26.59 2.79 -6.28
CA GLY A 159 -27.16 3.77 -7.22
C GLY A 159 -26.76 5.22 -6.95
N TYR A 160 -25.85 5.46 -6.02
CA TYR A 160 -25.36 6.80 -5.68
C TYR A 160 -23.84 6.86 -5.69
N ARG A 161 -23.30 8.05 -5.93
CA ARG A 161 -21.88 8.33 -5.72
C ARG A 161 -21.59 8.33 -4.21
N ALA A 162 -20.48 7.77 -3.79
CA ALA A 162 -20.11 7.72 -2.37
C ALA A 162 -19.94 9.12 -1.74
N ASP A 163 -19.45 10.09 -2.51
CA ASP A 163 -19.32 11.51 -2.09
C ASP A 163 -20.66 12.26 -1.96
N GLN A 164 -21.79 11.62 -2.32
CA GLN A 164 -23.14 12.18 -2.23
C GLN A 164 -24.02 11.49 -1.18
N VAL A 165 -23.48 10.54 -0.42
CA VAL A 165 -24.15 9.85 0.69
C VAL A 165 -23.64 10.43 2.01
N GLN A 166 -24.50 11.14 2.76
CA GLN A 166 -24.13 11.73 4.05
C GLN A 166 -24.22 10.72 5.18
N VAL A 167 -23.28 10.78 6.13
CA VAL A 167 -23.18 9.86 7.27
C VAL A 167 -22.90 10.65 8.56
N GLU A 168 -23.59 10.29 9.65
CA GLU A 168 -23.27 10.66 11.02
C GLU A 168 -22.61 9.46 11.71
N PRO A 169 -21.26 9.42 11.81
CA PRO A 169 -20.58 8.29 12.39
C PRO A 169 -20.38 8.46 13.90
N SER A 170 -20.43 7.36 14.64
CA SER A 170 -20.10 7.32 16.06
C SER A 170 -19.38 6.03 16.44
N VAL A 171 -18.51 6.11 17.46
CA VAL A 171 -17.76 4.96 17.99
C VAL A 171 -17.82 4.95 19.49
N LYS A 172 -18.16 3.80 20.07
CA LYS A 172 -18.01 3.52 21.48
C LYS A 172 -16.66 2.84 21.71
N PHE A 173 -15.76 3.52 22.41
CA PHE A 173 -14.42 3.03 22.71
C PHE A 173 -14.37 2.25 24.02
N PRO A 174 -13.37 1.36 24.21
CA PRO A 174 -13.07 0.78 25.51
C PRO A 174 -12.73 1.88 26.54
N ALA A 175 -13.11 1.67 27.79
CA ALA A 175 -12.86 2.63 28.86
C ALA A 175 -11.35 2.98 28.98
N GLY A 176 -11.05 4.27 29.03
CA GLY A 176 -9.69 4.80 29.15
C GLY A 176 -8.89 4.85 27.83
N PHE A 177 -9.48 4.47 26.70
CA PHE A 177 -8.83 4.64 25.40
C PHE A 177 -8.89 6.11 24.94
N GLN A 178 -7.83 6.52 24.25
CA GLN A 178 -7.78 7.76 23.48
C GLN A 178 -7.59 7.41 22.01
N PHE A 179 -7.90 8.33 21.11
CA PHE A 179 -7.89 8.05 19.67
C PHE A 179 -7.32 9.19 18.81
N GLY A 180 -6.86 8.83 17.63
CA GLY A 180 -6.51 9.71 16.51
C GLY A 180 -7.34 9.36 15.29
N THR A 181 -7.78 10.37 14.54
CA THR A 181 -8.52 10.27 13.28
C THR A 181 -8.57 11.62 12.59
N ALA A 182 -8.86 11.63 11.29
CA ALA A 182 -9.17 12.84 10.54
C ALA A 182 -10.64 13.29 10.72
N LEU A 183 -11.49 12.52 11.39
CA LEU A 183 -12.87 12.93 11.68
C LEU A 183 -12.90 14.03 12.76
N GLU A 184 -13.82 14.97 12.59
CA GLU A 184 -14.05 16.04 13.55
C GLU A 184 -15.10 15.62 14.60
N GLN A 185 -14.73 15.65 15.87
CA GLN A 185 -15.65 15.33 16.97
C GLN A 185 -16.79 16.37 17.05
N ALA A 186 -18.03 15.91 17.08
CA ALA A 186 -19.22 16.71 17.33
C ALA A 186 -19.60 16.69 18.83
N SER A 187 -19.65 15.49 19.43
CA SER A 187 -20.00 15.32 20.84
C SER A 187 -19.32 14.09 21.46
N LYS A 188 -19.36 14.00 22.78
CA LYS A 188 -18.92 12.83 23.54
C LYS A 188 -19.88 12.59 24.70
N ASP A 189 -20.38 11.33 24.82
CA ASP A 189 -21.19 10.87 25.93
C ASP A 189 -20.59 9.59 26.52
N GLY A 190 -20.01 9.70 27.70
CA GLY A 190 -19.21 8.63 28.31
C GLY A 190 -18.05 8.23 27.41
N ASP A 191 -18.03 6.98 26.99
CA ASP A 191 -17.02 6.42 26.08
C ASP A 191 -17.45 6.44 24.61
N THR A 192 -18.64 6.98 24.31
CA THR A 192 -19.15 7.12 22.94
C THR A 192 -18.83 8.50 22.38
N VAL A 193 -18.18 8.53 21.24
CA VAL A 193 -17.84 9.75 20.49
C VAL A 193 -18.68 9.77 19.21
N THR A 194 -19.41 10.87 18.99
CA THR A 194 -20.10 11.15 17.74
C THR A 194 -19.29 12.18 16.97
N PHE A 195 -19.08 11.92 15.69
CA PHE A 195 -18.35 12.83 14.82
C PHE A 195 -19.34 13.68 13.99
N LYS A 196 -18.84 14.77 13.41
CA LYS A 196 -19.62 15.60 12.50
C LYS A 196 -20.04 14.81 11.25
N ASN A 197 -21.15 15.20 10.65
CA ASN A 197 -21.58 14.64 9.38
C ASN A 197 -20.50 14.78 8.33
N ILE A 198 -20.30 13.73 7.56
CA ILE A 198 -19.33 13.63 6.48
C ILE A 198 -19.93 12.78 5.36
N ASP A 199 -19.49 12.95 4.13
CA ASP A 199 -19.88 12.04 3.05
C ASP A 199 -19.16 10.67 3.20
N PHE A 200 -19.75 9.63 2.59
CA PHE A 200 -19.30 8.26 2.76
C PHE A 200 -17.89 8.03 2.18
N ASP A 201 -17.50 8.73 1.10
CA ASP A 201 -16.15 8.64 0.52
C ASP A 201 -15.09 9.13 1.52
N ASN A 202 -15.31 10.30 2.09
CA ASN A 202 -14.41 10.86 3.11
C ASN A 202 -14.50 10.11 4.45
N LEU A 203 -15.63 9.47 4.78
CA LEU A 203 -15.74 8.61 5.96
C LEU A 203 -14.81 7.42 5.85
N VAL A 204 -14.88 6.68 4.73
CA VAL A 204 -14.00 5.52 4.48
C VAL A 204 -12.52 5.95 4.49
N ASP A 205 -12.23 7.15 4.02
CA ASP A 205 -10.89 7.74 4.01
C ASP A 205 -10.45 8.37 5.37
N SER A 206 -11.17 8.09 6.45
CA SER A 206 -10.90 8.64 7.79
C SER A 206 -10.90 7.57 8.89
N PRO A 207 -9.98 6.58 8.83
CA PRO A 207 -9.89 5.52 9.84
C PRO A 207 -9.55 6.06 11.23
N ILE A 208 -9.67 5.20 12.22
CA ILE A 208 -9.39 5.54 13.61
C ILE A 208 -8.35 4.59 14.18
N PHE A 209 -7.28 5.13 14.79
CA PHE A 209 -6.44 4.42 15.72
C PHE A 209 -6.81 4.80 17.16
N ALA A 210 -7.18 3.83 17.98
CA ALA A 210 -7.45 4.06 19.38
C ALA A 210 -6.65 3.10 20.27
N GLY A 211 -6.22 3.58 21.45
CA GLY A 211 -5.42 2.75 22.34
C GLY A 211 -5.38 3.27 23.76
N ARG A 212 -5.02 2.37 24.68
CA ARG A 212 -4.77 2.65 26.10
C ARG A 212 -3.53 3.51 26.28
N TYR A 213 -2.48 3.21 25.54
CA TYR A 213 -1.24 3.98 25.51
C TYR A 213 -1.25 4.88 24.28
N PHE A 214 -1.61 6.14 24.49
CA PHE A 214 -1.81 7.14 23.43
C PHE A 214 -0.99 8.39 23.68
N LYS A 215 -0.47 8.98 22.60
CA LYS A 215 0.18 10.28 22.62
C LYS A 215 -0.12 11.05 21.34
N ARG A 216 -0.59 12.29 21.48
CA ARG A 216 -0.72 13.23 20.36
C ARG A 216 0.38 14.28 20.45
N VAL A 217 1.02 14.55 19.33
CA VAL A 217 2.08 15.56 19.20
C VAL A 217 1.76 16.48 18.04
N ASP A 218 1.91 17.78 18.25
CA ASP A 218 1.78 18.77 17.20
C ASP A 218 3.10 18.88 16.42
N LEU A 219 3.04 18.60 15.12
CA LEU A 219 4.19 18.67 14.22
C LEU A 219 4.32 20.02 13.51
N ASP A 220 3.28 20.87 13.55
CA ASP A 220 3.28 22.18 12.90
C ASP A 220 2.57 23.25 13.75
N PRO A 221 3.09 23.55 14.95
CA PRO A 221 2.41 24.38 15.95
C PRO A 221 2.14 25.84 15.50
N ASN A 222 2.75 26.28 14.42
CA ASN A 222 2.57 27.63 13.86
C ASN A 222 2.06 27.58 12.42
N GLY A 223 1.67 26.41 11.94
CA GLY A 223 1.20 26.21 10.58
C GLY A 223 -0.24 26.68 10.39
N ARG A 224 -0.59 26.95 9.14
CA ARG A 224 -1.96 27.37 8.75
C ARG A 224 -2.99 26.24 8.85
N SER A 225 -2.56 24.99 8.78
CA SER A 225 -3.38 23.80 8.94
C SER A 225 -2.67 22.86 9.93
N PRO A 226 -3.29 22.48 11.05
CA PRO A 226 -2.65 21.63 12.04
C PRO A 226 -2.18 20.30 11.44
N VAL A 227 -1.00 19.82 11.86
CA VAL A 227 -0.48 18.51 11.53
C VAL A 227 -0.14 17.78 12.83
N HIS A 228 -0.81 16.68 13.10
CA HIS A 228 -0.65 15.92 14.33
C HIS A 228 0.00 14.56 14.06
N LEU A 229 0.81 14.11 15.01
CA LEU A 229 1.25 12.72 15.11
C LEU A 229 0.51 12.08 16.28
N ASN A 230 -0.43 11.18 15.97
CA ASN A 230 -1.21 10.42 16.93
C ASN A 230 -0.58 9.04 17.03
N ILE A 231 -0.09 8.69 18.22
CA ILE A 231 0.65 7.45 18.46
C ILE A 231 -0.14 6.57 19.39
N ILE A 232 -0.39 5.32 18.99
CA ILE A 232 -0.81 4.24 19.87
C ILE A 232 0.35 3.26 20.04
N ALA A 233 0.44 2.59 21.19
CA ALA A 233 1.57 1.71 21.47
C ALA A 233 1.18 0.51 22.34
N ASP A 234 2.02 -0.56 22.28
CA ASP A 234 1.90 -1.72 23.18
C ASP A 234 2.23 -1.38 24.64
N SER A 235 2.94 -0.27 24.89
CA SER A 235 3.34 0.16 26.24
C SER A 235 3.60 1.66 26.33
N ALA A 236 3.52 2.20 27.54
CA ALA A 236 3.85 3.61 27.80
C ALA A 236 5.32 3.95 27.44
N LYS A 237 6.25 2.99 27.60
CA LYS A 237 7.67 3.18 27.28
C LYS A 237 7.89 3.52 25.81
N SER A 238 7.14 2.91 24.90
CA SER A 238 7.25 3.17 23.47
C SER A 238 6.85 4.60 23.06
N LEU A 239 6.13 5.32 23.95
CA LEU A 239 5.71 6.72 23.76
C LEU A 239 6.78 7.76 24.18
N GLU A 240 7.94 7.30 24.65
CA GLU A 240 9.05 8.19 25.01
C GLU A 240 9.75 8.69 23.74
N ILE A 241 9.62 9.99 23.47
CA ILE A 241 10.17 10.62 22.27
C ILE A 241 11.22 11.63 22.69
N LYS A 242 12.43 11.50 22.16
CA LYS A 242 13.48 12.50 22.34
C LYS A 242 13.15 13.77 21.54
N PRO A 243 13.49 14.96 22.06
CA PRO A 243 13.23 16.23 21.34
C PRO A 243 13.80 16.27 19.93
N GLU A 244 14.97 15.68 19.70
CA GLU A 244 15.65 15.64 18.41
C GLU A 244 14.84 14.82 17.39
N ALA A 245 14.33 13.67 17.79
CA ALA A 245 13.48 12.82 16.94
C ALA A 245 12.16 13.55 16.58
N LEU A 246 11.59 14.28 17.55
CA LEU A 246 10.40 15.08 17.28
C LEU A 246 10.67 16.22 16.27
N GLU A 247 11.79 16.92 16.41
CA GLU A 247 12.13 18.00 15.46
C GLU A 247 12.36 17.48 14.04
N ILE A 248 12.89 16.26 13.90
CA ILE A 248 13.03 15.61 12.60
C ILE A 248 11.65 15.35 11.96
N HIS A 249 10.64 14.93 12.73
CA HIS A 249 9.27 14.77 12.23
C HIS A 249 8.62 16.11 11.85
N ARG A 250 8.93 17.19 12.60
CA ARG A 250 8.53 18.56 12.22
C ARG A 250 9.19 19.01 10.92
N ASN A 251 10.45 18.61 10.71
CA ASN A 251 11.14 18.91 9.47
C ASN A 251 10.53 18.18 8.27
N LEU A 252 9.96 16.98 8.46
CA LEU A 252 9.19 16.31 7.40
C LEU A 252 8.07 17.22 6.88
N VAL A 253 7.25 17.78 7.76
CA VAL A 253 6.17 18.71 7.38
C VAL A 253 6.72 19.93 6.63
N LYS A 254 7.80 20.53 7.16
CA LYS A 254 8.45 21.70 6.52
C LYS A 254 8.98 21.40 5.12
N GLN A 255 9.55 20.20 4.91
CA GLN A 255 10.09 19.80 3.61
C GLN A 255 8.98 19.53 2.59
N MET A 256 7.85 18.95 3.01
CA MET A 256 6.67 18.78 2.14
C MET A 256 6.06 20.12 1.73
N ASP A 257 5.94 21.06 2.67
CA ASP A 257 5.48 22.41 2.34
C ASP A 257 6.38 23.11 1.31
N LYS A 258 7.70 22.94 1.42
CA LYS A 258 8.64 23.53 0.45
C LYS A 258 8.56 22.84 -0.90
N LEU A 259 8.30 21.54 -0.93
CA LEU A 259 8.16 20.76 -2.15
C LEU A 259 6.93 21.19 -2.95
N TYR A 260 5.77 21.18 -2.32
CA TYR A 260 4.50 21.42 -3.01
C TYR A 260 4.05 22.89 -3.01
N GLY A 261 4.34 23.63 -1.96
CA GLY A 261 3.89 25.02 -1.79
C GLY A 261 2.39 25.17 -1.57
N ALA A 262 1.67 24.09 -1.37
CA ALA A 262 0.22 24.03 -1.16
C ALA A 262 -0.12 22.94 -0.14
N ARG A 263 -1.25 23.05 0.52
CA ARG A 263 -1.84 22.01 1.38
C ARG A 263 -3.26 21.68 0.90
N HIS A 264 -3.55 20.40 0.72
CA HIS A 264 -4.85 19.91 0.29
C HIS A 264 -5.64 19.30 1.44
N TYR A 265 -5.55 19.88 2.62
CA TYR A 265 -6.24 19.49 3.85
C TYR A 265 -6.47 20.69 4.76
N ASN A 266 -7.51 20.63 5.58
CA ASN A 266 -7.74 21.60 6.67
C ASN A 266 -6.92 21.24 7.93
N HIS A 267 -6.64 19.95 8.15
CA HIS A 267 -5.69 19.40 9.12
C HIS A 267 -5.23 18.03 8.62
N TYR A 268 -4.10 17.52 9.14
CA TYR A 268 -3.58 16.21 8.80
C TYR A 268 -3.20 15.44 10.08
N ASP A 269 -3.59 14.17 10.14
CA ASP A 269 -3.38 13.31 11.29
C ASP A 269 -2.59 12.06 10.89
N PHE A 270 -1.28 12.02 11.17
CA PHE A 270 -0.55 10.75 11.14
C PHE A 270 -1.10 9.84 12.24
N LEU A 271 -1.50 8.63 11.89
CA LEU A 271 -1.88 7.57 12.82
C LEU A 271 -0.72 6.57 12.85
N LEU A 272 0.00 6.50 13.96
CA LEU A 272 1.20 5.66 14.11
C LEU A 272 1.00 4.62 15.21
N ALA A 273 1.03 3.33 14.87
CA ALA A 273 1.05 2.24 15.82
C ALA A 273 2.48 1.74 16.06
N LEU A 274 2.95 1.83 17.31
CA LEU A 274 4.22 1.28 17.76
C LEU A 274 3.97 -0.09 18.42
N THR A 275 4.04 -1.15 17.61
CA THR A 275 3.50 -2.44 18.01
C THR A 275 4.21 -3.61 17.35
N ASP A 276 4.25 -4.73 18.07
CA ASP A 276 4.64 -6.04 17.54
C ASP A 276 3.41 -6.98 17.46
N LYS A 277 2.19 -6.48 17.77
CA LYS A 277 0.96 -7.25 17.88
C LYS A 277 -0.07 -6.94 16.80
N LEU A 278 -0.28 -5.64 16.47
CA LEU A 278 -1.09 -5.28 15.32
C LEU A 278 -0.36 -5.65 14.03
N GLY A 279 -1.11 -6.03 13.00
CA GLY A 279 -0.54 -6.24 11.67
C GLY A 279 0.06 -4.95 11.10
N GLY A 280 1.19 -5.08 10.40
CA GLY A 280 1.85 -3.95 9.74
C GLY A 280 0.95 -3.27 8.73
N ILE A 281 1.06 -1.93 8.64
CA ILE A 281 0.34 -1.10 7.67
C ILE A 281 1.16 0.13 7.30
N GLY A 282 1.11 0.53 6.05
CA GLY A 282 1.27 1.84 5.48
C GLY A 282 0.07 2.02 4.55
N LEU A 283 -0.79 3.00 4.82
CA LEU A 283 -1.98 3.24 4.03
C LEU A 283 -2.33 4.73 4.08
N GLU A 284 -2.41 5.26 2.90
CA GLU A 284 -2.67 6.67 2.67
C GLU A 284 -4.14 7.03 2.74
N HIS A 285 -4.41 8.19 3.31
CA HIS A 285 -5.70 8.89 3.30
C HIS A 285 -5.48 10.37 2.98
N HIS A 286 -6.53 11.07 2.56
CA HIS A 286 -6.40 12.45 2.14
C HIS A 286 -5.91 13.36 3.28
N ARG A 287 -6.48 13.18 4.47
CA ARG A 287 -6.22 13.99 5.66
C ARG A 287 -5.59 13.22 6.82
N SER A 288 -5.18 11.99 6.56
CA SER A 288 -4.47 11.14 7.52
C SER A 288 -3.63 10.09 6.82
N SER A 289 -2.89 9.31 7.57
CA SER A 289 -2.26 8.07 7.13
C SER A 289 -2.19 7.07 8.27
N GLU A 290 -2.41 5.79 7.96
CA GLU A 290 -2.19 4.68 8.88
C GLU A 290 -0.76 4.17 8.73
N ASN A 291 -0.04 4.11 9.82
CA ASN A 291 1.37 3.71 9.81
C ASN A 291 1.65 2.75 10.97
N SER A 292 2.52 1.78 10.75
CA SER A 292 3.04 0.95 11.82
C SER A 292 4.57 0.93 11.84
N ALA A 293 5.11 0.91 13.04
CA ALA A 293 6.54 0.77 13.28
C ALA A 293 6.78 -0.13 14.50
N SER A 294 8.02 -0.56 14.67
CA SER A 294 8.42 -1.36 15.83
C SER A 294 8.25 -0.60 17.15
N THR A 295 8.02 -1.32 18.24
CA THR A 295 7.86 -0.76 19.59
C THR A 295 9.02 0.11 20.03
N ASN A 296 10.21 -0.08 19.47
CA ASN A 296 11.43 0.67 19.77
C ASN A 296 11.74 1.81 18.79
N TYR A 297 10.79 2.20 17.91
CA TYR A 297 10.97 3.24 16.89
C TYR A 297 11.61 4.53 17.43
N PHE A 298 11.13 5.06 18.57
CA PHE A 298 11.68 6.25 19.19
C PHE A 298 12.76 5.96 20.23
N THR A 299 12.66 4.85 20.96
CA THR A 299 13.55 4.54 22.08
C THR A 299 14.93 4.04 21.65
N GLU A 300 15.02 3.40 20.48
CA GLU A 300 16.28 2.97 19.84
C GLU A 300 16.51 3.69 18.50
N TRP A 301 16.42 5.00 18.51
CA TRP A 301 16.45 5.84 17.32
C TRP A 301 17.58 5.50 16.34
N ASP A 302 18.80 5.32 16.81
CA ASP A 302 19.95 5.08 15.91
C ASP A 302 19.90 3.71 15.21
N LYS A 303 19.18 2.74 15.76
CA LYS A 303 19.05 1.39 15.22
C LYS A 303 17.81 1.17 14.35
N SER A 304 16.75 1.94 14.58
CA SER A 304 15.42 1.77 13.98
C SER A 304 15.20 2.64 12.73
N TRP A 305 16.26 2.96 11.98
CA TRP A 305 16.16 3.89 10.86
C TRP A 305 15.54 3.30 9.59
N LEU A 306 15.61 1.98 9.39
CA LEU A 306 14.96 1.33 8.26
C LEU A 306 13.44 1.47 8.33
N GLY A 307 12.84 1.96 7.25
CA GLY A 307 11.38 2.16 7.14
C GLY A 307 10.91 3.50 7.70
N ARG A 308 11.78 4.43 8.07
CA ARG A 308 11.37 5.79 8.47
C ARG A 308 10.86 6.63 7.31
N ASP A 309 11.17 6.25 6.09
CA ASP A 309 10.62 6.80 4.86
C ASP A 309 9.11 6.56 4.73
N LEU A 310 8.54 5.58 5.45
CA LEU A 310 7.11 5.30 5.43
C LEU A 310 6.26 6.54 5.73
N LEU A 311 6.54 7.28 6.81
CA LEU A 311 5.78 8.48 7.14
C LEU A 311 5.88 9.56 6.06
N ALA A 312 7.03 9.66 5.38
CA ALA A 312 7.20 10.59 4.28
C ALA A 312 6.45 10.12 3.02
N HIS A 313 6.42 8.83 2.76
CA HIS A 313 5.67 8.19 1.68
C HIS A 313 4.17 8.42 1.87
N GLU A 314 3.60 8.01 3.00
CA GLU A 314 2.17 8.12 3.27
C GLU A 314 1.70 9.59 3.32
N TYR A 315 2.52 10.50 3.82
CA TYR A 315 2.18 11.91 3.83
C TYR A 315 2.17 12.53 2.42
N ASN A 316 3.08 12.06 1.55
CA ASN A 316 3.13 12.48 0.15
C ASN A 316 1.82 12.23 -0.58
N HIS A 317 1.15 11.15 -0.26
CA HIS A 317 -0.11 10.77 -0.88
C HIS A 317 -1.25 11.78 -0.68
N SER A 318 -1.20 12.64 0.33
CA SER A 318 -2.17 13.72 0.44
C SER A 318 -2.22 14.60 -0.83
N TRP A 319 -1.08 14.75 -1.51
CA TRP A 319 -0.95 15.46 -2.80
C TRP A 319 -1.03 14.51 -3.99
N ASP A 320 -0.18 13.48 -4.03
CA ASP A 320 -0.08 12.50 -5.11
C ASP A 320 -0.86 11.24 -4.73
N GLY A 321 -2.04 11.09 -5.32
CA GLY A 321 -2.93 9.95 -5.09
C GLY A 321 -4.28 10.35 -4.48
N LYS A 322 -4.31 11.20 -3.47
CA LYS A 322 -5.59 11.60 -2.84
C LYS A 322 -6.14 12.89 -3.45
N TYR A 323 -5.36 13.96 -3.52
CA TYR A 323 -5.77 15.15 -4.24
C TYR A 323 -5.68 14.95 -5.76
N ARG A 324 -4.48 14.66 -6.29
CA ARG A 324 -4.29 14.30 -7.69
C ARG A 324 -4.33 12.78 -7.81
N ARG A 325 -5.29 12.25 -8.55
CA ARG A 325 -5.54 10.81 -8.69
C ARG A 325 -5.64 10.44 -10.17
N GLY A 326 -5.08 9.29 -10.58
CA GLY A 326 -5.28 8.77 -11.94
C GLY A 326 -6.77 8.71 -12.29
N ALA A 327 -7.14 9.14 -13.49
CA ALA A 327 -8.56 9.28 -13.86
C ALA A 327 -9.30 7.95 -13.84
N ASP A 328 -8.65 6.85 -14.16
CA ASP A 328 -9.20 5.49 -14.13
C ASP A 328 -9.27 4.90 -12.71
N LEU A 329 -8.48 5.44 -11.77
CA LEU A 329 -8.52 5.08 -10.35
C LEU A 329 -9.59 5.86 -9.58
N ALA A 330 -10.02 7.01 -10.07
CA ALA A 330 -11.02 7.88 -9.44
C ALA A 330 -12.44 7.40 -9.74
N THR A 331 -12.88 6.36 -9.05
CA THR A 331 -14.22 5.76 -9.23
C THR A 331 -15.29 6.49 -8.41
N PRO A 332 -16.56 6.45 -8.84
CA PRO A 332 -17.66 7.14 -8.14
C PRO A 332 -18.13 6.42 -6.87
N SER A 333 -17.79 5.15 -6.69
CA SER A 333 -18.14 4.35 -5.51
C SER A 333 -17.18 3.18 -5.31
N PHE A 334 -17.24 2.55 -4.14
CA PHE A 334 -16.38 1.43 -3.76
C PHE A 334 -16.75 0.08 -4.43
N ASN A 335 -17.77 0.02 -5.25
CA ASN A 335 -18.19 -1.18 -5.99
C ASN A 335 -18.11 -0.99 -7.51
N VAL A 336 -17.33 0.00 -7.94
CA VAL A 336 -16.90 0.19 -9.33
C VAL A 336 -15.42 -0.20 -9.43
N PRO A 337 -15.07 -1.11 -10.35
CA PRO A 337 -13.67 -1.51 -10.54
C PRO A 337 -12.74 -0.33 -10.80
N MET A 338 -11.61 -0.28 -10.12
CA MET A 338 -10.56 0.72 -10.32
C MET A 338 -9.66 0.31 -11.48
N GLY A 339 -9.22 1.29 -12.27
CA GLY A 339 -8.14 1.12 -13.23
C GLY A 339 -6.83 1.67 -12.65
N ASP A 340 -5.77 0.92 -12.79
CA ASP A 340 -4.51 1.16 -12.11
C ASP A 340 -3.40 1.67 -13.04
N SER A 341 -3.75 2.13 -14.25
CA SER A 341 -2.78 2.39 -15.32
C SER A 341 -1.69 3.42 -15.00
N LEU A 342 -1.93 4.28 -14.02
CA LEU A 342 -1.00 5.34 -13.58
C LEU A 342 -0.42 5.12 -12.18
N LEU A 343 -0.42 3.89 -11.63
CA LEU A 343 0.20 3.59 -10.34
C LEU A 343 1.71 3.87 -10.33
N TRP A 344 2.39 3.80 -11.46
CA TRP A 344 3.80 4.21 -11.55
C TRP A 344 4.01 5.73 -11.37
N VAL A 345 2.95 6.55 -11.52
CA VAL A 345 2.93 7.97 -11.10
C VAL A 345 2.53 8.04 -9.63
N TYR A 346 1.36 7.54 -9.28
CA TYR A 346 0.79 7.57 -7.93
C TYR A 346 1.77 7.00 -6.88
N GLU A 347 2.18 5.76 -7.04
CA GLU A 347 3.07 5.05 -6.10
C GLU A 347 4.55 5.26 -6.43
N GLY A 348 4.89 5.22 -7.73
CA GLY A 348 6.27 5.34 -8.15
C GLY A 348 6.87 6.71 -7.85
N GLN A 349 6.11 7.79 -8.03
CA GLN A 349 6.57 9.13 -7.65
C GLN A 349 6.50 9.34 -6.15
N THR A 350 5.50 8.78 -5.48
CA THR A 350 5.43 8.81 -4.01
C THR A 350 6.60 8.05 -3.38
N GLN A 351 6.98 6.89 -3.92
CA GLN A 351 8.18 6.16 -3.46
C GLN A 351 9.45 7.00 -3.67
N PHE A 352 9.56 7.69 -4.80
CA PHE A 352 10.67 8.62 -5.05
C PHE A 352 10.69 9.76 -4.03
N TRP A 353 9.56 10.47 -3.83
CA TRP A 353 9.51 11.59 -2.89
C TRP A 353 9.60 11.16 -1.44
N GLY A 354 9.04 10.01 -1.06
CA GLY A 354 9.19 9.43 0.27
C GLY A 354 10.66 9.29 0.66
N ASN A 355 11.46 8.68 -0.21
CA ASN A 355 12.91 8.52 0.00
C ASN A 355 13.65 9.86 0.00
N VAL A 356 13.34 10.76 -0.94
CA VAL A 356 14.00 12.08 -1.06
C VAL A 356 13.68 12.96 0.15
N VAL A 357 12.41 13.02 0.56
CA VAL A 357 11.99 13.88 1.67
C VAL A 357 12.41 13.28 3.01
N ALA A 358 12.48 11.96 3.15
CA ALA A 358 13.07 11.32 4.33
C ALA A 358 14.54 11.76 4.54
N ALA A 359 15.32 11.86 3.46
CA ALA A 359 16.68 12.39 3.54
C ALA A 359 16.70 13.90 3.82
N ARG A 360 15.85 14.69 3.14
CA ARG A 360 15.77 16.15 3.33
C ARG A 360 15.35 16.56 4.75
N SER A 361 14.49 15.76 5.39
CA SER A 361 14.01 16.02 6.76
C SER A 361 14.95 15.53 7.85
N GLY A 362 15.86 14.60 7.53
CA GLY A 362 16.76 13.95 8.47
C GLY A 362 16.19 12.67 9.09
N LEU A 363 15.06 12.14 8.60
CA LEU A 363 14.53 10.82 8.99
C LEU A 363 15.55 9.72 8.68
N VAL A 364 16.25 9.85 7.57
CA VAL A 364 17.45 9.08 7.23
C VAL A 364 18.58 10.02 6.83
N SER A 365 19.83 9.59 6.99
CA SER A 365 20.97 10.36 6.50
C SER A 365 21.07 10.26 4.97
N GLN A 366 21.82 11.19 4.34
CA GLN A 366 22.05 11.12 2.89
C GLN A 366 22.82 9.86 2.49
N ASP A 367 23.71 9.35 3.34
CA ASP A 367 24.44 8.09 3.08
C ASP A 367 23.49 6.90 3.15
N GLN A 368 22.61 6.85 4.15
CA GLN A 368 21.57 5.83 4.25
C GLN A 368 20.62 5.86 3.05
N ALA A 369 20.23 7.06 2.59
CA ALA A 369 19.38 7.21 1.40
C ALA A 369 20.09 6.70 0.13
N ARG A 370 21.39 6.94 -0.02
CA ARG A 370 22.20 6.39 -1.13
C ARG A 370 22.35 4.87 -1.05
N ASP A 371 22.54 4.33 0.15
CA ASP A 371 22.62 2.88 0.34
C ASP A 371 21.29 2.19 -0.02
N LEU A 372 20.15 2.77 0.38
CA LEU A 372 18.81 2.29 -0.02
C LEU A 372 18.63 2.37 -1.54
N LEU A 373 19.02 3.49 -2.16
CA LEU A 373 18.95 3.64 -3.61
C LEU A 373 19.86 2.63 -4.33
N ALA A 374 21.03 2.29 -3.78
CA ALA A 374 21.90 1.25 -4.33
C ALA A 374 21.23 -0.12 -4.35
N MET A 375 20.49 -0.47 -3.29
CA MET A 375 19.72 -1.72 -3.24
C MET A 375 18.60 -1.75 -4.28
N VAL A 376 17.86 -0.63 -4.44
CA VAL A 376 16.82 -0.50 -5.48
C VAL A 376 17.44 -0.62 -6.87
N ALA A 377 18.53 0.11 -7.14
CA ALA A 377 19.23 0.07 -8.42
C ALA A 377 19.72 -1.34 -8.76
N ALA A 378 20.29 -2.07 -7.80
CA ALA A 378 20.75 -3.44 -8.00
C ALA A 378 19.59 -4.40 -8.31
N THR A 379 18.42 -4.12 -7.77
CA THR A 379 17.19 -4.86 -8.11
C THR A 379 16.91 -4.77 -9.61
N TYR A 380 17.00 -3.57 -10.20
CA TYR A 380 16.74 -3.34 -11.63
C TYR A 380 17.95 -3.59 -12.53
N ASP A 381 19.18 -3.67 -11.99
CA ASP A 381 20.36 -4.11 -12.75
C ASP A 381 20.38 -5.65 -12.92
N LYS A 382 20.22 -6.39 -11.83
CA LYS A 382 20.40 -7.86 -11.81
C LYS A 382 19.31 -8.63 -11.08
N GLY A 383 18.54 -7.97 -10.23
CA GLY A 383 17.60 -8.61 -9.33
C GLY A 383 16.22 -8.92 -9.95
N ARG A 384 15.93 -8.39 -11.15
CA ARG A 384 14.63 -8.56 -11.84
C ARG A 384 14.77 -9.20 -13.22
N PRO A 385 15.17 -10.47 -13.32
CA PRO A 385 15.17 -11.18 -14.61
C PRO A 385 13.78 -11.22 -15.28
N GLY A 386 12.70 -11.03 -14.52
CA GLY A 386 11.33 -10.89 -15.02
C GLY A 386 11.11 -9.74 -16.00
N LEU A 387 11.96 -8.69 -15.99
CA LEU A 387 11.91 -7.62 -16.98
C LEU A 387 12.07 -8.14 -18.43
N SER A 388 12.63 -9.34 -18.63
CA SER A 388 12.74 -9.95 -19.95
C SER A 388 11.40 -10.25 -20.61
N TRP A 389 10.32 -10.41 -19.85
CA TRP A 389 8.99 -10.74 -20.35
C TRP A 389 7.90 -9.77 -19.89
N ARG A 390 8.12 -9.03 -18.80
CA ARG A 390 7.15 -8.13 -18.18
C ARG A 390 7.77 -6.75 -17.99
N ASN A 391 7.01 -5.68 -18.13
CA ASN A 391 7.46 -4.30 -17.93
C ASN A 391 6.83 -3.67 -16.69
N VAL A 392 7.27 -2.47 -16.33
CA VAL A 392 6.75 -1.75 -15.15
C VAL A 392 5.27 -1.40 -15.31
N GLN A 393 4.84 -1.02 -16.54
CA GLN A 393 3.43 -0.72 -16.81
C GLN A 393 2.52 -1.92 -16.51
N ASP A 394 2.90 -3.13 -16.91
CA ASP A 394 2.05 -4.30 -16.68
C ASP A 394 1.95 -4.64 -15.19
N THR A 395 2.96 -4.31 -14.38
CA THR A 395 2.92 -4.55 -12.92
C THR A 395 1.89 -3.69 -12.19
N THR A 396 1.35 -2.65 -12.82
CA THR A 396 0.23 -1.87 -12.25
C THR A 396 -1.04 -2.69 -12.08
N ASN A 397 -1.15 -3.85 -12.73
CA ASN A 397 -2.26 -4.79 -12.56
C ASN A 397 -2.09 -5.72 -11.34
N ASP A 398 -0.94 -5.71 -10.68
CA ASP A 398 -0.63 -6.66 -9.57
C ASP A 398 -1.55 -6.54 -8.36
N PRO A 399 -2.05 -5.36 -7.98
CA PRO A 399 -3.02 -5.28 -6.88
C PRO A 399 -4.23 -6.19 -7.11
N THR A 400 -4.71 -6.29 -8.35
CA THR A 400 -5.80 -7.20 -8.73
C THR A 400 -5.31 -8.65 -8.96
N ILE A 401 -4.16 -8.84 -9.63
CA ILE A 401 -3.62 -10.18 -9.95
C ILE A 401 -3.23 -10.95 -8.70
N ALA A 402 -2.44 -10.34 -7.84
CA ALA A 402 -1.83 -11.02 -6.69
C ALA A 402 -2.49 -10.66 -5.35
N GLN A 403 -3.16 -9.51 -5.26
CA GLN A 403 -3.76 -9.01 -4.01
C GLN A 403 -2.76 -9.06 -2.85
N ARG A 404 -1.52 -8.63 -3.10
CA ARG A 404 -0.39 -8.65 -2.16
C ARG A 404 -0.02 -10.03 -1.59
N ARG A 405 -0.47 -11.11 -2.22
CA ARG A 405 -0.08 -12.48 -1.82
C ARG A 405 1.38 -12.75 -2.17
N PRO A 406 2.13 -13.51 -1.34
CA PRO A 406 3.49 -13.92 -1.66
C PRO A 406 3.57 -14.70 -2.97
N LEU A 407 4.57 -14.39 -3.81
CA LEU A 407 4.85 -15.07 -5.07
C LEU A 407 6.09 -15.98 -4.93
N SER A 408 6.05 -17.15 -5.59
CA SER A 408 7.10 -18.17 -5.50
C SER A 408 8.48 -17.69 -5.99
N TYR A 409 8.52 -16.96 -7.10
CA TYR A 409 9.70 -16.38 -7.72
C TYR A 409 9.42 -14.92 -8.06
N ARG A 410 9.29 -14.08 -7.04
CA ARG A 410 8.95 -12.66 -7.19
C ARG A 410 9.92 -11.93 -8.12
N ASN A 411 11.20 -12.33 -8.12
CA ASN A 411 12.21 -11.72 -8.99
C ASN A 411 11.96 -11.97 -10.48
N TYR A 412 11.29 -13.08 -10.86
CA TYR A 412 10.93 -13.42 -12.23
C TYR A 412 9.47 -13.09 -12.57
N GLN A 413 8.53 -13.35 -11.66
CA GLN A 413 7.13 -12.97 -11.86
C GLN A 413 6.95 -11.45 -11.87
N MET A 414 7.81 -10.73 -11.16
CA MET A 414 7.68 -9.31 -10.78
C MET A 414 6.40 -9.09 -9.97
N SER A 415 6.37 -8.09 -9.11
CA SER A 415 5.18 -7.76 -8.31
C SER A 415 5.31 -6.36 -7.79
N GLU A 416 4.32 -5.54 -8.14
CA GLU A 416 4.22 -4.15 -7.68
C GLU A 416 5.50 -3.33 -7.99
N ASP A 417 6.20 -3.69 -9.08
CA ASP A 417 7.43 -3.00 -9.48
C ASP A 417 7.17 -1.54 -9.94
N TYR A 418 5.91 -1.13 -10.06
CA TYR A 418 5.52 0.26 -10.25
C TYR A 418 5.96 1.17 -9.08
N TYR A 419 6.17 0.66 -7.85
CA TYR A 419 6.79 1.40 -6.74
C TYR A 419 8.27 1.69 -7.03
N SER A 420 9.11 0.66 -6.93
CA SER A 420 10.56 0.81 -7.01
C SER A 420 11.04 1.08 -8.44
N GLY A 421 10.44 0.45 -9.45
CA GLY A 421 10.71 0.74 -10.86
C GLY A 421 10.25 2.14 -11.25
N GLY A 422 9.07 2.55 -10.76
CA GLY A 422 8.58 3.91 -10.87
C GLY A 422 9.51 4.92 -10.22
N GLN A 423 10.01 4.65 -9.01
CA GLN A 423 11.02 5.48 -8.35
C GLN A 423 12.26 5.71 -9.24
N MET A 424 12.75 4.66 -9.90
CA MET A 424 13.91 4.77 -10.80
C MET A 424 13.60 5.62 -12.03
N ILE A 425 12.41 5.47 -12.60
CA ILE A 425 11.94 6.28 -13.73
C ILE A 425 11.86 7.77 -13.31
N TRP A 426 11.31 8.07 -12.13
CA TRP A 426 11.21 9.45 -11.67
C TRP A 426 12.57 10.08 -11.29
N LEU A 427 13.53 9.28 -10.82
CA LEU A 427 14.92 9.74 -10.67
C LEU A 427 15.53 10.08 -12.03
N ASP A 428 15.24 9.28 -13.05
CA ASP A 428 15.70 9.55 -14.41
C ASP A 428 15.07 10.83 -14.97
N VAL A 429 13.79 11.07 -14.74
CA VAL A 429 13.09 12.31 -15.10
C VAL A 429 13.70 13.52 -14.39
N ASP A 430 13.97 13.44 -13.07
CA ASP A 430 14.62 14.54 -12.32
C ASP A 430 15.96 14.92 -12.95
N THR A 431 16.81 13.93 -13.18
CA THR A 431 18.14 14.18 -13.73
C THR A 431 18.10 14.61 -15.19
N LYS A 432 17.10 14.18 -15.96
CA LYS A 432 16.86 14.63 -17.34
C LYS A 432 16.42 16.10 -17.39
N LEU A 433 15.53 16.50 -16.50
CA LEU A 433 15.15 17.91 -16.35
C LEU A 433 16.37 18.80 -16.00
N ARG A 434 17.22 18.34 -15.10
CA ARG A 434 18.48 19.05 -14.75
C ARG A 434 19.43 19.13 -15.93
N GLU A 435 19.59 18.07 -16.69
CA GLU A 435 20.43 18.04 -17.89
C GLU A 435 19.94 19.05 -18.92
N LEU A 436 18.67 19.00 -19.32
CA LEU A 436 18.07 19.88 -20.33
C LEU A 436 18.11 21.36 -19.93
N THR A 437 17.98 21.65 -18.65
CA THR A 437 17.91 23.04 -18.13
C THR A 437 19.23 23.53 -17.53
N LYS A 438 20.31 22.76 -17.62
CA LYS A 438 21.61 23.06 -16.96
C LYS A 438 21.42 23.28 -15.45
N ASN A 439 20.68 22.36 -14.81
CA ASN A 439 20.33 22.35 -13.40
C ASN A 439 19.51 23.56 -12.89
N LYS A 440 18.78 24.26 -13.79
CA LYS A 440 17.90 25.36 -13.39
C LYS A 440 16.50 24.87 -12.97
N ARG A 441 16.11 23.70 -13.43
CA ARG A 441 14.84 23.02 -13.14
C ARG A 441 15.10 21.59 -12.71
N SER A 442 14.17 21.05 -11.94
CA SER A 442 14.21 19.69 -11.40
C SER A 442 12.79 19.14 -11.26
N LEU A 443 12.64 17.94 -10.76
CA LEU A 443 11.33 17.37 -10.48
C LEU A 443 10.58 18.12 -9.36
N ASP A 444 11.26 18.87 -8.48
CA ASP A 444 10.61 19.79 -7.53
C ASP A 444 9.70 20.83 -8.27
N ASP A 445 10.11 21.31 -9.45
CA ASP A 445 9.28 22.23 -10.26
C ASP A 445 8.02 21.53 -10.79
N PHE A 446 8.13 20.25 -11.20
CA PHE A 446 6.99 19.45 -11.60
C PHE A 446 6.05 19.20 -10.40
N ALA A 447 6.59 18.76 -9.27
CA ALA A 447 5.80 18.49 -8.07
C ALA A 447 4.96 19.71 -7.67
N LYS A 448 5.57 20.89 -7.66
CA LYS A 448 4.88 22.14 -7.36
C LYS A 448 3.82 22.50 -8.39
N ALA A 449 4.10 22.34 -9.68
CA ALA A 449 3.17 22.69 -10.76
C ALA A 449 1.99 21.71 -10.85
N PHE A 450 2.24 20.42 -10.67
CA PHE A 450 1.27 19.35 -10.90
C PHE A 450 0.44 19.02 -9.66
N PHE A 451 1.09 18.91 -8.50
CA PHE A 451 0.44 18.55 -7.24
C PHE A 451 0.16 19.76 -6.34
N GLY A 452 0.95 20.84 -6.43
CA GLY A 452 0.79 22.03 -5.61
C GLY A 452 -0.21 23.06 -6.14
N MET A 453 -1.01 22.73 -7.15
CA MET A 453 -2.04 23.62 -7.70
C MET A 453 -3.22 23.80 -6.74
N LYS A 454 -3.94 24.93 -6.81
CA LYS A 454 -5.20 25.19 -6.07
C LYS A 454 -5.06 24.97 -4.56
N ASP A 455 -4.13 25.66 -3.93
CA ASP A 455 -3.92 25.61 -2.49
C ASP A 455 -5.23 25.72 -1.69
N GLY A 456 -5.42 24.83 -0.71
CA GLY A 456 -6.63 24.74 0.12
C GLY A 456 -7.79 23.94 -0.50
N ASP A 457 -7.74 23.59 -1.78
CA ASP A 457 -8.70 22.67 -2.41
C ASP A 457 -8.30 21.22 -2.13
N TRP A 458 -9.20 20.44 -1.58
CA TRP A 458 -8.97 19.03 -1.27
C TRP A 458 -10.02 18.08 -1.90
N LYS A 459 -10.77 18.56 -2.91
CA LYS A 459 -11.53 17.68 -3.77
C LYS A 459 -10.61 16.88 -4.68
N VAL A 460 -10.91 15.61 -4.88
CA VAL A 460 -10.19 14.77 -5.84
C VAL A 460 -10.17 15.45 -7.21
N ASN A 461 -8.97 15.63 -7.75
CA ASN A 461 -8.73 16.29 -9.05
C ASN A 461 -8.04 15.26 -9.99
N PRO A 462 -8.81 14.47 -10.75
CA PRO A 462 -8.28 13.40 -11.58
C PRO A 462 -7.34 13.93 -12.67
N TYR A 463 -6.38 13.08 -13.10
CA TYR A 463 -5.45 13.41 -14.18
C TYR A 463 -5.23 12.24 -15.14
N THR A 464 -4.79 12.57 -16.36
CA THR A 464 -4.43 11.59 -17.40
C THR A 464 -2.92 11.57 -17.63
N PHE A 465 -2.44 10.57 -18.38
CA PHE A 465 -1.04 10.49 -18.81
C PHE A 465 -0.62 11.72 -19.62
N GLU A 466 -1.49 12.22 -20.49
CA GLU A 466 -1.24 13.39 -21.33
C GLU A 466 -1.02 14.65 -20.50
N GLU A 467 -1.73 14.77 -19.36
CA GLU A 467 -1.55 15.89 -18.43
C GLU A 467 -0.21 15.82 -17.71
N VAL A 468 0.24 14.63 -17.33
CA VAL A 468 1.61 14.42 -16.78
C VAL A 468 2.66 14.87 -17.79
N ALA A 469 2.59 14.38 -19.03
CA ALA A 469 3.55 14.71 -20.07
C ALA A 469 3.51 16.21 -20.46
N SER A 470 2.32 16.82 -20.55
CA SER A 470 2.17 18.24 -20.88
C SER A 470 2.69 19.16 -19.76
N THR A 471 2.53 18.76 -18.50
CA THR A 471 3.10 19.52 -17.37
C THR A 471 4.63 19.49 -17.41
N LEU A 472 5.26 18.36 -17.67
CA LEU A 472 6.71 18.27 -17.89
C LEU A 472 7.15 19.17 -19.07
N ASN A 473 6.39 19.18 -20.17
CA ASN A 473 6.64 20.04 -21.32
C ASN A 473 6.55 21.55 -20.98
N SER A 474 5.70 21.92 -20.06
CA SER A 474 5.59 23.30 -19.59
C SER A 474 6.82 23.78 -18.81
N ILE A 475 7.54 22.85 -18.16
CA ILE A 475 8.77 23.14 -17.42
C ILE A 475 9.96 23.27 -18.38
N THR A 476 10.08 22.32 -19.30
CA THR A 476 11.05 22.37 -20.40
C THR A 476 10.58 21.51 -21.58
N PRO A 477 10.53 22.06 -22.79
CA PRO A 477 10.11 21.31 -23.98
C PRO A 477 11.00 20.09 -24.24
N TYR A 478 10.37 18.92 -24.35
CA TYR A 478 11.02 17.65 -24.71
C TYR A 478 9.96 16.62 -25.13
N GLU A 479 10.35 15.51 -25.74
CA GLU A 479 9.44 14.41 -26.12
C GLU A 479 8.99 13.59 -24.89
N TRP A 480 8.43 14.25 -23.86
CA TRP A 480 8.16 13.63 -22.56
C TRP A 480 7.20 12.45 -22.63
N ALA A 481 6.17 12.50 -23.46
CA ALA A 481 5.24 11.39 -23.60
C ALA A 481 5.97 10.12 -24.09
N LYS A 482 6.79 10.26 -25.14
CA LYS A 482 7.60 9.16 -25.66
C LYS A 482 8.65 8.71 -24.61
N TYR A 483 9.30 9.67 -23.97
CA TYR A 483 10.35 9.41 -22.97
C TYR A 483 9.84 8.57 -21.81
N LEU A 484 8.65 8.88 -21.28
CA LEU A 484 8.00 8.14 -20.21
C LEU A 484 7.56 6.75 -20.69
N ARG A 485 6.89 6.67 -21.85
CA ARG A 485 6.44 5.37 -22.41
C ARG A 485 7.60 4.43 -22.69
N ASP A 486 8.71 4.91 -23.27
CA ASP A 486 9.90 4.09 -23.51
C ASP A 486 10.45 3.43 -22.23
N ARG A 487 10.21 4.04 -21.05
CA ARG A 487 10.67 3.53 -19.75
C ARG A 487 9.67 2.60 -19.08
N VAL A 488 8.42 3.01 -19.00
CA VAL A 488 7.41 2.18 -18.32
C VAL A 488 7.05 0.92 -19.11
N ASP A 489 7.10 0.99 -20.45
CA ASP A 489 6.83 -0.13 -21.37
C ASP A 489 8.10 -0.91 -21.71
N GLY A 490 9.28 -0.40 -21.31
CA GLY A 490 10.57 -1.01 -21.60
C GLY A 490 10.82 -2.28 -20.79
N HIS A 491 11.65 -3.16 -21.36
CA HIS A 491 12.08 -4.43 -20.75
C HIS A 491 13.50 -4.34 -20.16
N LYS A 492 13.86 -3.19 -19.61
CA LYS A 492 15.18 -2.93 -19.00
C LYS A 492 15.02 -2.12 -17.73
N GLY A 493 15.90 -2.37 -16.77
CA GLY A 493 16.03 -1.50 -15.60
C GLY A 493 16.57 -0.13 -15.99
N ASP A 494 15.99 0.92 -15.42
CA ASP A 494 16.43 2.29 -15.66
C ASP A 494 17.47 2.71 -14.64
N LEU A 495 18.73 2.79 -15.03
CA LEU A 495 19.86 3.26 -14.21
C LEU A 495 20.40 4.61 -14.68
N GLU A 496 19.91 5.15 -15.81
CA GLU A 496 20.42 6.38 -16.40
C GLU A 496 20.32 7.56 -15.44
N GLY A 497 19.28 7.59 -14.60
CA GLY A 497 19.09 8.63 -13.59
C GLY A 497 20.22 8.68 -12.55
N ILE A 498 20.74 7.54 -12.11
CA ILE A 498 21.89 7.46 -11.20
C ILE A 498 23.15 7.97 -11.91
N GLU A 499 23.42 7.48 -13.12
CA GLU A 499 24.61 7.86 -13.87
C GLU A 499 24.61 9.35 -14.24
N ARG A 500 23.48 9.89 -14.66
CA ARG A 500 23.30 11.30 -14.95
C ARG A 500 23.37 12.15 -13.68
N GLY A 501 22.92 11.59 -12.55
CA GLY A 501 23.05 12.16 -11.21
C GLY A 501 24.48 12.20 -10.65
N GLY A 502 25.45 11.67 -11.40
CA GLY A 502 26.89 11.71 -11.05
C GLY A 502 27.36 10.58 -10.15
N TRP A 503 26.67 9.43 -10.16
CA TRP A 503 27.02 8.25 -9.40
C TRP A 503 26.97 7.00 -10.28
N LYS A 504 27.58 5.90 -9.80
CA LYS A 504 27.62 4.60 -10.50
C LYS A 504 27.26 3.49 -9.54
N LEU A 505 26.42 2.56 -9.99
CA LEU A 505 26.19 1.31 -9.28
C LEU A 505 27.41 0.40 -9.43
N VAL A 506 27.95 -0.03 -8.32
CA VAL A 506 29.09 -0.97 -8.26
C VAL A 506 28.79 -2.08 -7.26
N TYR A 507 29.54 -3.21 -7.38
CA TYR A 507 29.41 -4.32 -6.44
C TYR A 507 30.79 -4.63 -5.83
N ASN A 508 30.85 -4.68 -4.50
CA ASN A 508 32.06 -5.07 -3.78
C ASN A 508 31.74 -6.11 -2.69
N ASP A 509 32.75 -6.57 -1.98
CA ASP A 509 32.65 -7.65 -0.98
C ASP A 509 32.21 -7.19 0.41
N LYS A 510 31.95 -5.91 0.62
CA LYS A 510 31.55 -5.35 1.91
C LYS A 510 30.06 -4.95 1.87
N PRO A 511 29.23 -5.42 2.80
CA PRO A 511 27.84 -4.97 2.88
C PRO A 511 27.77 -3.51 3.30
N SER A 512 26.88 -2.73 2.66
CA SER A 512 26.52 -1.36 3.07
C SER A 512 25.80 -1.36 4.43
N GLU A 513 25.64 -0.17 5.03
CA GLU A 513 24.86 -0.06 6.28
C GLU A 513 23.40 -0.47 6.07
N ALA A 514 22.82 -0.21 4.90
CA ALA A 514 21.45 -0.64 4.57
C ALA A 514 21.36 -2.18 4.48
N VAL A 515 22.31 -2.84 3.81
CA VAL A 515 22.34 -4.32 3.73
C VAL A 515 22.49 -4.93 5.12
N LYS A 516 23.40 -4.43 5.96
CA LYS A 516 23.57 -4.91 7.35
C LYS A 516 22.30 -4.75 8.17
N ALA A 517 21.68 -3.58 8.11
CA ALA A 517 20.45 -3.29 8.84
C ALA A 517 19.28 -4.19 8.36
N PHE A 518 19.21 -4.45 7.06
CA PHE A 518 18.22 -5.32 6.45
C PHE A 518 18.41 -6.79 6.87
N GLU A 519 19.64 -7.31 6.78
CA GLU A 519 19.99 -8.66 7.24
C GLU A 519 19.66 -8.85 8.73
N ALA A 520 20.06 -7.88 9.57
CA ALA A 520 19.80 -7.91 11.01
C ALA A 520 18.29 -7.90 11.33
N ARG A 521 17.52 -7.00 10.70
CA ARG A 521 16.07 -6.88 10.93
C ARG A 521 15.30 -8.12 10.53
N ARG A 522 15.72 -8.78 9.44
CA ARG A 522 15.06 -9.97 8.88
C ARG A 522 15.63 -11.28 9.36
N HIS A 523 16.70 -11.27 10.17
CA HIS A 523 17.47 -12.46 10.52
C HIS A 523 17.80 -13.30 9.28
N TYR A 524 18.54 -12.69 8.35
CA TYR A 524 18.67 -13.15 6.99
C TYR A 524 20.10 -12.98 6.47
N THR A 525 20.55 -13.84 5.59
CA THR A 525 21.80 -13.72 4.85
C THR A 525 21.48 -13.49 3.38
N ASP A 526 21.89 -12.34 2.83
CA ASP A 526 21.61 -11.95 1.45
C ASP A 526 22.80 -12.25 0.54
N LEU A 527 22.65 -13.22 -0.34
CA LEU A 527 23.58 -13.56 -1.40
C LEU A 527 22.97 -13.36 -2.80
N THR A 528 21.94 -12.55 -2.92
CA THR A 528 21.19 -12.31 -4.18
C THR A 528 22.10 -11.89 -5.33
N TYR A 529 23.10 -11.05 -5.07
CA TYR A 529 24.04 -10.57 -6.09
C TYR A 529 25.34 -11.37 -6.15
N SER A 530 25.52 -12.31 -5.22
CA SER A 530 26.60 -13.31 -5.23
C SER A 530 26.12 -14.59 -5.92
N ALA A 531 25.90 -15.65 -5.19
CA ALA A 531 25.44 -16.93 -5.73
C ALA A 531 23.97 -16.92 -6.21
N GLY A 532 23.16 -15.90 -5.83
CA GLY A 532 21.81 -15.69 -6.33
C GLY A 532 20.70 -16.24 -5.45
N PHE A 533 20.84 -16.24 -4.13
CA PHE A 533 19.80 -16.64 -3.20
C PHE A 533 19.88 -15.92 -1.86
N GLY A 534 18.83 -16.05 -1.09
CA GLY A 534 18.76 -15.56 0.26
C GLY A 534 18.23 -16.62 1.24
N VAL A 535 18.74 -16.62 2.47
CA VAL A 535 18.45 -17.65 3.46
C VAL A 535 18.25 -17.04 4.85
N SER A 536 17.26 -17.51 5.59
CA SER A 536 17.01 -17.11 6.97
C SER A 536 18.14 -17.61 7.89
N SER A 537 18.27 -17.00 9.07
CA SER A 537 19.20 -17.48 10.10
C SER A 537 18.91 -18.91 10.58
N LYS A 538 17.74 -19.44 10.26
CA LYS A 538 17.36 -20.83 10.55
C LYS A 538 17.66 -21.79 9.41
N GLY A 539 18.15 -21.32 8.26
CA GLY A 539 18.46 -22.13 7.09
C GLY A 539 17.33 -22.21 6.04
N ASP A 540 16.20 -21.53 6.24
CA ASP A 540 15.10 -21.57 5.27
C ASP A 540 15.39 -20.65 4.09
N ILE A 541 15.36 -21.20 2.87
CA ILE A 541 15.55 -20.44 1.63
C ILE A 541 14.24 -19.78 1.26
N SER A 542 14.25 -18.44 1.25
CA SER A 542 13.06 -17.64 0.95
C SER A 542 13.04 -17.06 -0.46
N ASP A 543 14.22 -16.84 -1.05
CA ASP A 543 14.34 -16.33 -2.42
C ASP A 543 15.52 -16.98 -3.15
N VAL A 544 15.31 -17.28 -4.43
CA VAL A 544 16.35 -17.74 -5.35
C VAL A 544 16.17 -16.96 -6.65
N ARG A 545 17.19 -16.24 -7.07
CA ARG A 545 17.14 -15.44 -8.29
C ARG A 545 17.12 -16.36 -9.52
N TRP A 546 16.14 -16.16 -10.38
CA TRP A 546 15.96 -16.92 -11.61
C TRP A 546 17.23 -16.87 -12.47
N ASP A 547 17.62 -17.98 -13.06
CA ASP A 547 18.83 -18.17 -13.87
C ASP A 547 20.16 -17.84 -13.15
N SER A 548 20.17 -17.74 -11.81
CA SER A 548 21.39 -17.58 -11.04
C SER A 548 22.18 -18.88 -10.91
N PRO A 549 23.46 -18.83 -10.48
CA PRO A 549 24.22 -20.04 -10.16
C PRO A 549 23.51 -20.98 -9.19
N ALA A 550 22.86 -20.45 -8.15
CA ALA A 550 22.07 -21.25 -7.20
C ALA A 550 20.84 -21.90 -7.86
N PHE A 551 20.11 -21.15 -8.68
CA PHE A 551 18.96 -21.67 -9.43
C PHE A 551 19.37 -22.81 -10.38
N ASN A 552 20.44 -22.59 -11.15
CA ASN A 552 20.95 -23.58 -12.11
C ASN A 552 21.52 -24.83 -11.44
N ALA A 553 21.98 -24.72 -10.19
CA ALA A 553 22.39 -25.85 -9.37
C ALA A 553 21.20 -26.63 -8.79
N GLY A 554 19.97 -26.15 -8.94
CA GLY A 554 18.75 -26.79 -8.46
C GLY A 554 18.29 -26.35 -7.07
N LEU A 555 18.77 -25.21 -6.57
CA LEU A 555 18.25 -24.58 -5.35
C LEU A 555 16.90 -23.92 -5.64
N SER A 556 15.98 -23.98 -4.69
CA SER A 556 14.66 -23.35 -4.83
C SER A 556 14.14 -22.79 -3.49
N PRO A 557 13.25 -21.78 -3.53
CA PRO A 557 12.52 -21.34 -2.33
C PRO A 557 11.80 -22.51 -1.65
N GLY A 558 11.73 -22.48 -0.32
CA GLY A 558 11.14 -23.54 0.49
C GLY A 558 12.06 -24.72 0.84
N MET A 559 13.27 -24.78 0.27
CA MET A 559 14.30 -25.70 0.74
C MET A 559 14.92 -25.18 2.04
N HIS A 560 15.52 -26.10 2.82
CA HIS A 560 16.20 -25.79 4.07
C HIS A 560 17.66 -26.22 4.00
N VAL A 561 18.58 -25.28 4.25
CA VAL A 561 20.03 -25.55 4.29
C VAL A 561 20.39 -26.17 5.63
N VAL A 562 20.96 -27.37 5.60
CA VAL A 562 21.39 -28.12 6.79
C VAL A 562 22.88 -27.95 7.05
N ALA A 563 23.68 -27.97 5.98
CA ALA A 563 25.14 -27.84 6.09
C ALA A 563 25.73 -27.13 4.87
N VAL A 564 26.88 -26.48 5.08
CA VAL A 564 27.71 -25.79 4.09
C VAL A 564 29.10 -26.41 4.11
N ASN A 565 29.59 -26.92 2.98
CA ASN A 565 30.92 -27.58 2.86
C ASN A 565 31.18 -28.61 3.98
N GLY A 566 30.15 -29.41 4.34
CA GLY A 566 30.22 -30.43 5.37
C GLY A 566 30.19 -29.96 6.82
N LYS A 567 29.98 -28.67 7.07
CA LYS A 567 29.76 -28.07 8.41
C LYS A 567 28.29 -27.68 8.60
N GLU A 568 27.82 -27.69 9.85
CA GLU A 568 26.50 -27.23 10.21
C GLU A 568 26.26 -25.82 9.63
N PHE A 569 25.03 -25.56 9.17
CA PHE A 569 24.65 -24.27 8.59
C PHE A 569 24.72 -23.15 9.62
N ASP A 570 25.42 -22.09 9.23
CA ASP A 570 25.44 -20.77 9.85
C ASP A 570 25.61 -19.74 8.74
N GLY A 571 24.98 -18.57 8.88
CA GLY A 571 25.05 -17.49 7.89
C GLY A 571 26.47 -16.99 7.63
N ASP A 572 27.31 -16.92 8.66
CA ASP A 572 28.71 -16.52 8.52
C ASP A 572 29.54 -17.62 7.85
N ALA A 573 29.33 -18.89 8.21
CA ALA A 573 29.97 -20.02 7.54
C ALA A 573 29.62 -20.08 6.04
N LEU A 574 28.38 -19.68 5.68
CA LEU A 574 27.98 -19.58 4.27
C LEU A 574 28.69 -18.42 3.55
N LYS A 575 28.80 -17.24 4.16
CA LYS A 575 29.59 -16.11 3.62
C LYS A 575 31.09 -16.46 3.47
N ASP A 576 31.63 -17.17 4.43
CA ASP A 576 33.02 -17.67 4.38
C ASP A 576 33.23 -18.66 3.22
N ALA A 577 32.27 -19.58 3.00
CA ALA A 577 32.34 -20.52 1.88
C ALA A 577 32.28 -19.80 0.51
N VAL A 578 31.41 -18.77 0.37
CA VAL A 578 31.36 -17.93 -0.83
C VAL A 578 32.66 -17.15 -1.02
N THR A 579 33.24 -16.64 0.06
CA THR A 579 34.55 -15.93 0.02
C THR A 579 35.69 -16.88 -0.37
N ALA A 580 35.75 -18.07 0.22
CA ALA A 580 36.77 -19.07 -0.05
C ALA A 580 36.68 -19.65 -1.47
N SER A 581 35.53 -19.66 -2.11
CA SER A 581 35.36 -20.13 -3.49
C SER A 581 35.92 -19.16 -4.53
N LYS A 582 36.24 -17.91 -4.13
CA LYS A 582 36.72 -16.87 -5.05
C LYS A 582 38.01 -17.25 -5.72
N GLY A 583 37.98 -17.32 -7.07
CA GLY A 583 39.14 -17.65 -7.88
C GLY A 583 39.62 -19.11 -7.78
N THR A 584 38.81 -20.00 -7.19
CA THR A 584 39.06 -21.45 -7.14
C THR A 584 38.16 -22.19 -8.12
N SER A 585 38.36 -23.51 -8.31
CA SER A 585 37.45 -24.38 -9.07
C SER A 585 36.55 -25.22 -8.16
N ALA A 586 36.61 -25.03 -6.84
CA ALA A 586 35.78 -25.80 -5.90
C ALA A 586 34.38 -25.20 -5.80
N PRO A 587 33.31 -26.00 -5.99
CA PRO A 587 31.95 -25.51 -5.82
C PRO A 587 31.64 -25.25 -4.34
N ILE A 588 30.60 -24.44 -4.09
CA ILE A 588 30.00 -24.32 -2.76
C ILE A 588 29.02 -25.49 -2.61
N GLU A 589 29.29 -26.39 -1.66
CA GLU A 589 28.44 -27.55 -1.41
C GLU A 589 27.43 -27.27 -0.29
N LEU A 590 26.14 -27.40 -0.62
CA LEU A 590 25.05 -27.28 0.35
C LEU A 590 24.36 -28.63 0.54
N LEU A 591 24.30 -29.14 1.77
CA LEU A 591 23.35 -30.19 2.11
C LEU A 591 22.02 -29.51 2.40
N VAL A 592 21.02 -29.79 1.57
CA VAL A 592 19.67 -29.22 1.71
C VAL A 592 18.62 -30.28 1.96
N LYS A 593 17.60 -29.91 2.72
CA LYS A 593 16.37 -30.68 2.89
C LYS A 593 15.27 -30.09 2.01
N ASN A 594 14.64 -30.92 1.18
CA ASN A 594 13.49 -30.57 0.37
C ASN A 594 12.36 -31.56 0.70
N PHE A 595 11.33 -31.12 1.42
CA PHE A 595 10.33 -31.97 2.10
C PHE A 595 11.01 -32.99 3.02
N ASP A 596 10.95 -34.28 2.69
CA ASP A 596 11.55 -35.39 3.44
C ASP A 596 12.88 -35.89 2.85
N GLN A 597 13.36 -35.26 1.76
CA GLN A 597 14.55 -35.70 1.04
C GLN A 597 15.74 -34.78 1.33
N TYR A 598 16.93 -35.38 1.51
CA TYR A 598 18.19 -34.68 1.59
C TYR A 598 18.93 -34.76 0.25
N LYS A 599 19.49 -33.63 -0.19
CA LYS A 599 20.28 -33.51 -1.42
C LYS A 599 21.53 -32.69 -1.17
N THR A 600 22.62 -33.09 -1.80
CA THR A 600 23.79 -32.23 -1.92
C THR A 600 23.70 -31.42 -3.21
N ILE A 601 23.67 -30.10 -3.08
CA ILE A 601 23.68 -29.16 -4.20
C ILE A 601 25.06 -28.53 -4.29
N LYS A 602 25.64 -28.52 -5.50
CA LYS A 602 26.94 -27.91 -5.79
C LYS A 602 26.73 -26.66 -6.63
N ILE A 603 27.03 -25.51 -6.05
CA ILE A 603 26.85 -24.21 -6.70
C ILE A 603 28.20 -23.79 -7.29
N GLU A 604 28.27 -23.73 -8.62
CA GLU A 604 29.43 -23.25 -9.37
C GLU A 604 29.42 -21.72 -9.39
N TYR A 605 29.98 -21.13 -8.33
CA TYR A 605 30.11 -19.69 -8.19
C TYR A 605 31.45 -19.34 -7.58
N HIS A 606 32.24 -18.50 -8.27
CA HIS A 606 33.65 -18.26 -7.96
C HIS A 606 34.04 -16.78 -7.94
N ASP A 607 33.07 -15.86 -7.85
CA ASP A 607 33.30 -14.41 -7.86
C ASP A 607 33.38 -13.77 -6.47
N GLY A 608 33.13 -14.53 -5.39
CA GLY A 608 33.09 -14.04 -4.01
C GLY A 608 31.83 -13.23 -3.66
N LEU A 609 31.85 -12.59 -2.51
CA LEU A 609 30.71 -11.77 -2.06
C LEU A 609 30.53 -10.54 -2.94
N LYS A 610 29.27 -10.17 -3.20
CA LYS A 610 28.88 -8.99 -3.98
C LYS A 610 27.70 -8.28 -3.34
N TYR A 611 27.92 -7.06 -2.89
CA TYR A 611 26.90 -6.16 -2.34
C TYR A 611 26.85 -4.86 -3.13
N PRO A 612 25.66 -4.29 -3.37
CA PRO A 612 25.52 -3.08 -4.16
C PRO A 612 25.95 -1.82 -3.39
N HIS A 613 26.60 -0.91 -4.09
CA HIS A 613 26.98 0.42 -3.62
C HIS A 613 26.82 1.46 -4.71
N LEU A 614 26.68 2.73 -4.33
CA LEU A 614 26.83 3.85 -5.23
C LEU A 614 28.19 4.50 -5.02
N GLU A 615 28.97 4.61 -6.08
CA GLU A 615 30.26 5.32 -6.09
C GLU A 615 30.13 6.64 -6.86
N ARG A 616 30.77 7.69 -6.34
CA ARG A 616 30.76 9.02 -6.95
C ARG A 616 31.54 9.01 -8.27
N ASP A 617 30.92 9.47 -9.37
CA ASP A 617 31.60 9.78 -10.63
C ASP A 617 32.01 11.26 -10.65
N ALA A 618 33.26 11.55 -10.28
CA ALA A 618 33.76 12.90 -10.20
C ALA A 618 33.80 13.65 -11.55
N SER A 619 33.66 12.94 -12.69
CA SER A 619 33.58 13.56 -14.00
C SER A 619 32.23 14.21 -14.33
N LYS A 620 31.20 13.93 -13.52
CA LYS A 620 29.84 14.42 -13.70
C LYS A 620 29.42 15.34 -12.56
N PRO A 621 28.42 16.22 -12.75
CA PRO A 621 27.80 16.98 -11.66
C PRO A 621 27.22 16.06 -10.58
N ASP A 622 27.25 16.48 -9.32
CA ASP A 622 26.69 15.74 -8.20
C ASP A 622 25.23 16.16 -7.94
N TRP A 623 24.32 15.74 -8.80
CA TRP A 623 22.90 16.07 -8.66
C TRP A 623 22.19 15.22 -7.63
N LEU A 624 22.65 13.98 -7.40
CA LEU A 624 22.05 13.10 -6.41
C LEU A 624 22.22 13.64 -4.98
N THR A 625 23.41 14.14 -4.63
CA THR A 625 23.62 14.82 -3.34
C THR A 625 22.78 16.09 -3.22
N GLN A 626 22.63 16.87 -4.32
CA GLN A 626 21.77 18.04 -4.32
C GLN A 626 20.29 17.69 -4.13
N LEU A 627 19.83 16.57 -4.71
CA LEU A 627 18.47 16.07 -4.57
C LEU A 627 18.12 15.80 -3.11
N TYR A 628 19.02 15.17 -2.35
CA TYR A 628 18.82 14.83 -0.93
C TYR A 628 19.06 15.98 0.04
N LYS A 629 19.56 17.11 -0.42
CA LYS A 629 19.81 18.26 0.45
C LYS A 629 18.50 18.92 0.88
N ALA A 630 18.37 19.23 2.17
CA ALA A 630 17.24 20.01 2.71
C ALA A 630 17.05 21.34 1.95
N LYS A 631 15.80 21.68 1.69
CA LYS A 631 15.41 22.93 1.01
C LYS A 631 15.18 24.08 2.01
#